data_0a78bfe2e040de35a09dc175aecd58f9
#
_entry.id   0a78bfe2e040de35a09dc175aecd58f9
#
_cell.length_a   1.000
_cell.length_b   1.000
_cell.length_c   1.000
_cell.angle_alpha   90.00
_cell.angle_beta   90.00
_cell.angle_gamma   90.00
#
_symmetry.space_group_name_H-M   'P 1'
#
loop_
_entity.id
_entity.type
_entity.pdbx_description
1 polymer ?
#
loop_
_entity_poly.entity_id
_entity_poly.type
_entity_poly.pdbx_seq_one_letter_code
_entity_poly.pdbx_strand_id
1 'polypeptide(L)'
;SKLIHVQQNYALAIETALGANIQNIVLESEQDAKAAIEFLKVNRAGRATFYPVQTCKAQYRAANTDDFVNMPGFIGIASNLISVDSKFRIIVDSLLSRTVVTDTIDSAAEMARKSDYRLRFVTLDGQIINAGGSFTGGSSRQESGVLSRSAEIEKLRAFCADLERQIDEQSAKEQKLAQTSETYQGKLRDANATVTMLDALQSEQNT
;
A
#
# COMPACT_ATOMS: atom_id res chain seq x y z
N SER A 1 7.31 0.66 -9.74
CA SER A 1 6.15 1.12 -8.94
C SER A 1 6.39 2.46 -8.24
N LYS A 2 7.58 3.09 -8.35
CA LYS A 2 7.82 4.43 -7.79
C LYS A 2 7.17 5.57 -8.58
N LEU A 3 6.66 5.30 -9.77
CA LEU A 3 6.12 6.31 -10.67
C LEU A 3 4.62 6.57 -10.49
N ILE A 4 3.88 5.63 -9.88
CA ILE A 4 2.43 5.71 -9.72
C ILE A 4 2.05 5.57 -8.25
N HIS A 5 1.06 6.34 -7.84
CA HIS A 5 0.43 6.26 -6.52
C HIS A 5 -1.04 5.87 -6.68
N VAL A 6 -1.46 4.88 -5.89
CA VAL A 6 -2.82 4.33 -5.91
C VAL A 6 -3.34 4.25 -4.49
N GLN A 7 -4.59 4.62 -4.27
CA GLN A 7 -5.23 4.44 -2.97
C GLN A 7 -5.33 2.95 -2.62
N GLN A 8 -5.19 2.62 -1.35
CA GLN A 8 -5.08 1.23 -0.86
C GLN A 8 -6.28 0.36 -1.28
N ASN A 9 -7.48 0.92 -1.28
CA ASN A 9 -8.71 0.23 -1.69
C ASN A 9 -8.75 -0.15 -3.18
N TYR A 10 -7.96 0.50 -4.04
CA TYR A 10 -7.88 0.20 -5.47
C TYR A 10 -6.60 -0.54 -5.87
N ALA A 11 -5.66 -0.73 -4.93
CA ALA A 11 -4.34 -1.26 -5.22
C ALA A 11 -4.39 -2.63 -5.93
N LEU A 12 -5.20 -3.56 -5.42
CA LEU A 12 -5.35 -4.89 -6.01
C LEU A 12 -5.97 -4.83 -7.41
N ALA A 13 -7.03 -4.04 -7.59
CA ALA A 13 -7.68 -3.88 -8.89
C ALA A 13 -6.72 -3.29 -9.93
N ILE A 14 -5.98 -2.24 -9.58
CA ILE A 14 -5.02 -1.60 -10.48
C ILE A 14 -3.83 -2.52 -10.79
N GLU A 15 -3.35 -3.25 -9.80
CA GLU A 15 -2.28 -4.22 -10.00
C GLU A 15 -2.71 -5.36 -10.91
N THR A 16 -3.90 -5.88 -10.71
CA THR A 16 -4.53 -6.89 -11.57
C THR A 16 -4.75 -6.34 -13.00
N ALA A 17 -5.19 -5.08 -13.11
CA ALA A 17 -5.34 -4.42 -14.40
C ALA A 17 -4.02 -4.26 -15.15
N LEU A 18 -2.96 -3.89 -14.47
CA LEU A 18 -1.61 -3.77 -15.05
C LEU A 18 -1.02 -5.15 -15.38
N GLY A 19 -1.23 -6.14 -14.52
CA GLY A 19 -0.65 -7.46 -14.68
C GLY A 19 0.88 -7.40 -14.90
N ALA A 20 1.38 -8.08 -15.91
CA ALA A 20 2.81 -8.07 -16.23
C ALA A 20 3.38 -6.67 -16.57
N ASN A 21 2.52 -5.72 -17.00
CA ASN A 21 2.96 -4.36 -17.34
C ASN A 21 3.48 -3.56 -16.16
N ILE A 22 3.21 -3.99 -14.92
CA ILE A 22 3.76 -3.35 -13.71
C ILE A 22 5.30 -3.42 -13.65
N GLN A 23 5.90 -4.36 -14.37
CA GLN A 23 7.34 -4.56 -14.46
C GLN A 23 7.98 -3.83 -15.65
N ASN A 24 7.19 -3.17 -16.48
CA ASN A 24 7.69 -2.44 -17.64
C ASN A 24 8.58 -1.27 -17.19
N ILE A 25 9.61 -1.02 -17.96
CA ILE A 25 10.62 -0.01 -17.69
C ILE A 25 10.30 1.23 -18.52
N VAL A 26 10.15 2.36 -17.83
CA VAL A 26 9.93 3.67 -18.48
C VAL A 26 11.27 4.32 -18.74
N LEU A 27 11.49 4.76 -19.97
CA LEU A 27 12.70 5.45 -20.44
C LEU A 27 12.33 6.79 -21.08
N GLU A 28 13.32 7.62 -21.27
CA GLU A 28 13.11 8.95 -21.87
C GLU A 28 12.90 8.83 -23.38
N SER A 29 13.82 8.18 -24.08
CA SER A 29 13.89 8.16 -25.53
C SER A 29 13.86 6.76 -26.14
N GLU A 30 13.56 6.72 -27.44
CA GLU A 30 13.68 5.49 -28.26
C GLU A 30 15.12 4.99 -28.33
N GLN A 31 16.10 5.90 -28.32
CA GLN A 31 17.52 5.53 -28.34
C GLN A 31 17.92 4.76 -27.09
N ASP A 32 17.46 5.22 -25.92
CA ASP A 32 17.69 4.54 -24.64
C ASP A 32 17.07 3.14 -24.64
N ALA A 33 15.88 3.00 -25.22
CA ALA A 33 15.22 1.69 -25.33
C ALA A 33 16.00 0.74 -26.23
N LYS A 34 16.52 1.22 -27.39
CA LYS A 34 17.37 0.42 -28.29
C LYS A 34 18.66 -0.02 -27.60
N ALA A 35 19.32 0.90 -26.89
CA ALA A 35 20.54 0.61 -26.13
C ALA A 35 20.28 -0.42 -25.01
N ALA A 36 19.17 -0.28 -24.28
CA ALA A 36 18.79 -1.24 -23.25
C ALA A 36 18.49 -2.64 -23.82
N ILE A 37 17.80 -2.72 -24.96
CA ILE A 37 17.54 -4.00 -25.64
C ILE A 37 18.84 -4.67 -26.07
N GLU A 38 19.77 -3.92 -26.65
CA GLU A 38 21.07 -4.47 -27.10
C GLU A 38 21.89 -4.93 -25.87
N PHE A 39 21.89 -4.17 -24.77
CA PHE A 39 22.51 -4.58 -23.52
C PHE A 39 21.96 -5.93 -23.01
N LEU A 40 20.62 -6.07 -22.96
CA LEU A 40 19.99 -7.34 -22.54
C LEU A 40 20.38 -8.50 -23.45
N LYS A 41 20.44 -8.25 -24.76
CA LYS A 41 20.81 -9.28 -25.77
C LYS A 41 22.25 -9.72 -25.61
N VAL A 42 23.22 -8.80 -25.55
CA VAL A 42 24.65 -9.09 -25.41
C VAL A 42 24.93 -9.84 -24.12
N ASN A 43 24.29 -9.41 -23.01
CA ASN A 43 24.53 -10.03 -21.70
C ASN A 43 23.62 -11.25 -21.42
N ARG A 44 22.81 -11.70 -22.39
CA ARG A 44 21.82 -12.78 -22.21
C ARG A 44 20.97 -12.62 -20.94
N ALA A 45 20.59 -11.37 -20.60
CA ALA A 45 19.92 -10.99 -19.35
C ALA A 45 18.38 -11.06 -19.43
N GLY A 46 17.85 -11.88 -20.35
CA GLY A 46 16.40 -12.07 -20.49
C GLY A 46 15.74 -11.00 -21.36
N ARG A 47 14.43 -10.74 -21.13
CA ARG A 47 13.62 -9.82 -21.91
C ARG A 47 12.90 -8.86 -20.98
N ALA A 48 12.79 -7.59 -21.39
CA ALA A 48 12.00 -6.58 -20.73
C ALA A 48 11.21 -5.77 -21.77
N THR A 49 10.12 -5.13 -21.32
CA THR A 49 9.34 -4.20 -22.13
C THR A 49 9.69 -2.78 -21.70
N PHE A 50 9.97 -1.95 -22.67
CA PHE A 50 10.37 -0.56 -22.47
C PHE A 50 9.29 0.39 -23.02
N TYR A 51 8.99 1.46 -22.26
CA TYR A 51 8.10 2.53 -22.65
C TYR A 51 8.89 3.85 -22.76
N PRO A 52 9.36 4.22 -23.96
CA PRO A 52 9.96 5.53 -24.16
C PRO A 52 8.89 6.63 -24.13
N VAL A 53 9.01 7.58 -23.23
CA VAL A 53 8.02 8.68 -23.05
C VAL A 53 7.81 9.45 -24.33
N GLN A 54 8.88 9.70 -25.10
CA GLN A 54 8.82 10.50 -26.35
C GLN A 54 8.01 9.80 -27.47
N THR A 55 7.96 8.50 -27.50
CA THR A 55 7.28 7.73 -28.56
C THR A 55 5.93 7.18 -28.16
N CYS A 56 5.65 7.15 -26.86
CA CYS A 56 4.34 6.73 -26.36
C CYS A 56 3.27 7.72 -26.86
N LYS A 57 2.24 7.20 -27.49
CA LYS A 57 1.04 7.95 -27.89
C LYS A 57 -0.13 7.36 -27.13
N ALA A 58 -1.04 8.20 -26.69
CA ALA A 58 -2.33 7.75 -26.23
C ALA A 58 -3.08 7.16 -27.45
N GLN A 59 -2.90 5.86 -27.68
CA GLN A 59 -3.45 5.17 -28.85
C GLN A 59 -4.96 4.94 -28.76
N TYR A 60 -5.53 5.18 -27.58
CA TYR A 60 -6.91 4.80 -27.35
C TYR A 60 -7.70 5.99 -26.82
N ARG A 61 -8.84 6.26 -27.45
CA ARG A 61 -9.89 7.04 -26.79
C ARG A 61 -10.19 6.37 -25.45
N ALA A 62 -10.30 7.18 -24.41
CA ALA A 62 -10.79 6.71 -23.12
C ALA A 62 -12.07 5.89 -23.31
N ALA A 63 -12.31 4.94 -22.42
CA ALA A 63 -13.54 4.18 -22.45
C ALA A 63 -14.74 5.13 -22.49
N ASN A 64 -15.68 4.94 -23.44
CA ASN A 64 -16.99 5.58 -23.33
C ASN A 64 -17.75 4.85 -22.22
N THR A 65 -18.08 5.56 -21.16
CA THR A 65 -18.75 5.04 -19.97
C THR A 65 -20.19 5.56 -19.86
N ASP A 66 -20.68 6.34 -20.82
CA ASP A 66 -21.99 7.01 -20.76
C ASP A 66 -23.13 6.03 -20.47
N ASP A 67 -23.06 4.82 -21.02
CA ASP A 67 -24.10 3.79 -20.89
C ASP A 67 -24.15 3.14 -19.49
N PHE A 68 -23.07 3.25 -18.68
CA PHE A 68 -22.98 2.53 -17.41
C PHE A 68 -22.34 3.31 -16.24
N VAL A 69 -21.95 4.57 -16.46
CA VAL A 69 -21.34 5.42 -15.41
C VAL A 69 -22.23 5.56 -14.16
N ASN A 70 -23.54 5.54 -14.34
CA ASN A 70 -24.52 5.65 -13.26
C ASN A 70 -25.05 4.29 -12.77
N MET A 71 -24.48 3.19 -13.23
CA MET A 71 -24.90 1.86 -12.78
C MET A 71 -24.33 1.56 -11.40
N PRO A 72 -25.08 0.83 -10.55
CA PRO A 72 -24.56 0.34 -9.28
C PRO A 72 -23.27 -0.46 -9.50
N GLY A 73 -22.28 -0.24 -8.64
CA GLY A 73 -21.00 -0.95 -8.71
C GLY A 73 -19.95 -0.35 -9.66
N PHE A 74 -20.28 0.71 -10.43
CA PHE A 74 -19.26 1.44 -11.19
C PHE A 74 -18.39 2.27 -10.25
N ILE A 75 -17.07 2.09 -10.32
CA ILE A 75 -16.11 2.85 -9.52
C ILE A 75 -15.39 3.90 -10.37
N GLY A 76 -14.92 3.53 -11.54
CA GLY A 76 -14.27 4.47 -12.45
C GLY A 76 -13.39 3.80 -13.50
N ILE A 77 -12.82 4.62 -14.38
CA ILE A 77 -11.79 4.18 -15.32
C ILE A 77 -10.47 4.01 -14.55
N ALA A 78 -9.79 2.90 -14.72
CA ALA A 78 -8.58 2.54 -13.98
C ALA A 78 -7.49 3.62 -14.06
N SER A 79 -7.31 4.26 -15.21
CA SER A 79 -6.34 5.35 -15.37
C SER A 79 -6.65 6.58 -14.51
N ASN A 80 -7.92 6.83 -14.15
CA ASN A 80 -8.34 7.97 -13.34
C ASN A 80 -8.18 7.71 -11.83
N LEU A 81 -8.02 6.46 -11.43
CA LEU A 81 -7.80 6.05 -10.03
C LEU A 81 -6.32 6.07 -9.63
N ILE A 82 -5.44 6.53 -10.52
CA ILE A 82 -4.00 6.59 -10.34
C ILE A 82 -3.54 8.03 -10.33
N SER A 83 -2.75 8.39 -9.33
CA SER A 83 -1.97 9.61 -9.31
C SER A 83 -0.58 9.35 -9.90
N VAL A 84 -0.17 10.17 -10.86
CA VAL A 84 1.09 10.04 -11.59
C VAL A 84 1.55 11.44 -12.05
N ASP A 85 2.85 11.64 -12.17
CA ASP A 85 3.41 12.84 -12.77
C ASP A 85 2.90 13.02 -14.22
N SER A 86 2.59 14.25 -14.61
CA SER A 86 2.05 14.60 -15.94
C SER A 86 2.89 14.03 -17.08
N LYS A 87 4.20 13.95 -16.91
CA LYS A 87 5.16 13.37 -17.85
C LYS A 87 4.85 11.90 -18.20
N PHE A 88 4.35 11.13 -17.23
CA PHE A 88 4.08 9.70 -17.39
C PHE A 88 2.59 9.39 -17.61
N ARG A 89 1.73 10.40 -17.59
CA ARG A 89 0.28 10.25 -17.74
C ARG A 89 -0.09 9.51 -19.03
N ILE A 90 0.60 9.81 -20.13
CA ILE A 90 0.36 9.18 -21.43
C ILE A 90 0.57 7.65 -21.40
N ILE A 91 1.52 7.15 -20.59
CA ILE A 91 1.79 5.72 -20.44
C ILE A 91 0.66 5.07 -19.65
N VAL A 92 0.23 5.69 -18.54
CA VAL A 92 -0.89 5.20 -17.72
C VAL A 92 -2.17 5.14 -18.56
N ASP A 93 -2.45 6.17 -19.33
CA ASP A 93 -3.63 6.21 -20.22
C ASP A 93 -3.55 5.16 -21.31
N SER A 94 -2.38 4.92 -21.88
CA SER A 94 -2.22 3.88 -22.91
C SER A 94 -2.47 2.46 -22.38
N LEU A 95 -2.20 2.23 -21.11
CA LEU A 95 -2.34 0.92 -20.47
C LEU A 95 -3.73 0.69 -19.85
N LEU A 96 -4.36 1.74 -19.31
CA LEU A 96 -5.49 1.61 -18.40
C LEU A 96 -6.74 2.39 -18.79
N SER A 97 -6.71 3.24 -19.83
CA SER A 97 -7.87 4.05 -20.23
C SER A 97 -9.05 3.24 -20.76
N ARG A 98 -8.85 1.97 -21.08
CA ARG A 98 -9.91 1.04 -21.51
C ARG A 98 -10.24 -0.03 -20.49
N THR A 99 -9.78 0.15 -19.24
CA THR A 99 -10.10 -0.74 -18.12
C THR A 99 -11.00 0.00 -17.14
N VAL A 100 -12.14 -0.60 -16.83
CA VAL A 100 -13.11 -0.10 -15.86
C VAL A 100 -12.95 -0.87 -14.55
N VAL A 101 -12.97 -0.17 -13.44
CA VAL A 101 -12.96 -0.78 -12.10
C VAL A 101 -14.39 -0.81 -11.57
N THR A 102 -14.79 -1.96 -11.03
CA THR A 102 -16.12 -2.22 -10.46
C THR A 102 -16.01 -2.83 -9.07
N ASP A 103 -17.09 -2.83 -8.32
CA ASP A 103 -17.16 -3.43 -6.99
C ASP A 103 -17.16 -4.98 -7.04
N THR A 104 -18.03 -5.57 -7.86
CA THR A 104 -18.27 -7.01 -7.94
C THR A 104 -18.18 -7.54 -9.36
N ILE A 105 -18.04 -8.87 -9.48
CA ILE A 105 -18.03 -9.54 -10.79
C ILE A 105 -19.41 -9.48 -11.48
N ASP A 106 -20.49 -9.43 -10.72
CA ASP A 106 -21.84 -9.33 -11.28
C ASP A 106 -22.08 -7.95 -11.91
N SER A 107 -21.69 -6.87 -11.20
CA SER A 107 -21.72 -5.52 -11.75
C SER A 107 -20.84 -5.40 -12.99
N ALA A 108 -19.62 -5.99 -12.94
CA ALA A 108 -18.72 -6.05 -14.09
C ALA A 108 -19.35 -6.75 -15.30
N ALA A 109 -20.02 -7.89 -15.08
CA ALA A 109 -20.65 -8.66 -16.15
C ALA A 109 -21.82 -7.92 -16.78
N GLU A 110 -22.60 -7.19 -15.99
CA GLU A 110 -23.70 -6.37 -16.51
C GLU A 110 -23.20 -5.22 -17.37
N MET A 111 -22.16 -4.50 -16.90
CA MET A 111 -21.53 -3.41 -17.67
C MET A 111 -20.79 -3.93 -18.90
N ALA A 112 -20.16 -5.10 -18.82
CA ALA A 112 -19.50 -5.73 -19.95
C ALA A 112 -20.47 -6.05 -21.08
N ARG A 113 -21.66 -6.58 -20.76
CA ARG A 113 -22.72 -6.81 -21.76
C ARG A 113 -23.19 -5.51 -22.43
N LYS A 114 -23.36 -4.43 -21.64
CA LYS A 114 -23.75 -3.12 -22.20
C LYS A 114 -22.68 -2.53 -23.11
N SER A 115 -21.40 -2.76 -22.81
CA SER A 115 -20.29 -2.32 -23.66
C SER A 115 -20.01 -3.25 -24.83
N ASP A 116 -20.83 -4.28 -25.05
CA ASP A 116 -20.62 -5.32 -26.06
C ASP A 116 -19.19 -5.96 -25.90
N TYR A 117 -18.77 -6.16 -24.67
CA TYR A 117 -17.46 -6.69 -24.30
C TYR A 117 -16.26 -5.98 -24.98
N ARG A 118 -16.39 -4.68 -25.28
CA ARG A 118 -15.31 -3.89 -25.90
C ARG A 118 -14.32 -3.35 -24.90
N LEU A 119 -14.65 -3.37 -23.61
CA LEU A 119 -13.83 -2.89 -22.51
C LEU A 119 -13.39 -4.05 -21.63
N ARG A 120 -12.33 -3.81 -20.89
CA ARG A 120 -11.89 -4.69 -19.82
C ARG A 120 -12.46 -4.21 -18.50
N PHE A 121 -12.96 -5.11 -17.68
CA PHE A 121 -13.47 -4.83 -16.34
C PHE A 121 -12.64 -5.56 -15.31
N VAL A 122 -12.34 -4.90 -14.20
CA VAL A 122 -11.59 -5.46 -13.08
C VAL A 122 -12.32 -5.11 -11.78
N THR A 123 -12.55 -6.09 -10.94
CA THR A 123 -13.21 -5.89 -9.65
C THR A 123 -12.21 -5.52 -8.55
N LEU A 124 -12.71 -4.97 -7.42
CA LEU A 124 -11.87 -4.62 -6.27
C LEU A 124 -11.13 -5.83 -5.68
N ASP A 125 -11.72 -7.02 -5.78
CA ASP A 125 -11.13 -8.29 -5.34
C ASP A 125 -10.26 -8.97 -6.41
N GLY A 126 -10.02 -8.31 -7.56
CA GLY A 126 -9.07 -8.74 -8.58
C GLY A 126 -9.61 -9.75 -9.60
N GLN A 127 -10.92 -9.87 -9.77
CA GLN A 127 -11.50 -10.64 -10.87
C GLN A 127 -11.48 -9.82 -12.16
N ILE A 128 -11.39 -10.47 -13.30
CA ILE A 128 -11.28 -9.79 -14.60
C ILE A 128 -12.34 -10.31 -15.59
N ILE A 129 -12.98 -9.41 -16.31
CA ILE A 129 -13.66 -9.69 -17.58
C ILE A 129 -12.86 -9.00 -18.67
N ASN A 130 -12.26 -9.78 -19.55
CA ASN A 130 -11.46 -9.23 -20.65
C ASN A 130 -12.36 -8.71 -21.78
N ALA A 131 -11.82 -7.78 -22.54
CA ALA A 131 -12.41 -7.48 -23.84
C ALA A 131 -12.51 -8.77 -24.68
N GLY A 132 -13.66 -8.98 -25.32
CA GLY A 132 -13.97 -10.23 -25.99
C GLY A 132 -14.68 -11.27 -25.10
N GLY A 133 -14.95 -10.99 -23.82
CA GLY A 133 -15.88 -11.73 -22.98
C GLY A 133 -15.28 -12.90 -22.20
N SER A 134 -13.95 -13.08 -22.14
CA SER A 134 -13.36 -14.11 -21.27
C SER A 134 -13.28 -13.64 -19.83
N PHE A 135 -13.56 -14.55 -18.89
CA PHE A 135 -13.50 -14.31 -17.45
C PHE A 135 -12.21 -14.91 -16.89
N THR A 136 -11.53 -14.18 -16.05
CA THR A 136 -10.35 -14.62 -15.31
C THR A 136 -10.59 -14.30 -13.84
N GLY A 137 -10.55 -15.30 -12.99
CA GLY A 137 -10.84 -15.14 -11.56
C GLY A 137 -10.46 -16.38 -10.77
N GLY A 138 -10.68 -16.31 -9.48
CA GLY A 138 -10.37 -17.35 -8.51
C GLY A 138 -9.79 -16.75 -7.25
N SER A 139 -9.48 -17.57 -6.25
CA SER A 139 -8.74 -17.09 -5.08
C SER A 139 -7.29 -16.84 -5.50
N SER A 140 -6.90 -15.58 -5.71
CA SER A 140 -5.49 -15.28 -5.60
C SER A 140 -5.11 -15.52 -4.14
N ARG A 141 -4.18 -16.45 -3.86
CA ARG A 141 -3.41 -16.31 -2.62
C ARG A 141 -2.97 -14.85 -2.60
N GLN A 142 -3.23 -14.18 -1.48
CA GLN A 142 -2.73 -12.83 -1.22
C GLN A 142 -1.18 -12.82 -1.26
N GLU A 143 -0.62 -13.08 -2.41
CA GLU A 143 0.70 -12.57 -2.68
C GLU A 143 0.48 -11.08 -2.90
N SER A 144 0.62 -10.34 -1.78
CA SER A 144 0.56 -8.89 -1.79
C SER A 144 1.40 -8.41 -2.96
N GLY A 145 0.77 -7.86 -3.96
CA GLY A 145 1.44 -7.38 -5.15
C GLY A 145 2.36 -6.20 -4.85
N VAL A 146 3.10 -5.74 -5.84
CA VAL A 146 4.15 -4.71 -5.65
C VAL A 146 3.56 -3.40 -5.12
N LEU A 147 2.33 -3.04 -5.50
CA LEU A 147 1.68 -1.80 -5.04
C LEU A 147 1.12 -1.96 -3.63
N SER A 148 0.48 -3.09 -3.34
CA SER A 148 -0.07 -3.37 -2.01
C SER A 148 1.03 -3.55 -0.96
N ARG A 149 2.15 -4.18 -1.30
CA ARG A 149 3.33 -4.29 -0.41
C ARG A 149 3.91 -2.93 -0.04
N SER A 150 4.00 -2.01 -0.96
CA SER A 150 4.52 -0.66 -0.68
C SER A 150 3.65 0.06 0.35
N ALA A 151 2.33 0.04 0.18
CA ALA A 151 1.39 0.63 1.11
C ALA A 151 1.39 -0.06 2.48
N GLU A 152 1.51 -1.39 2.49
CA GLU A 152 1.61 -2.18 3.72
C GLU A 152 2.90 -1.89 4.50
N ILE A 153 4.03 -1.76 3.81
CA ILE A 153 5.31 -1.37 4.42
C ILE A 153 5.22 0.01 5.07
N GLU A 154 4.62 1.00 4.41
CA GLU A 154 4.43 2.34 4.98
C GLU A 154 3.54 2.29 6.23
N LYS A 155 2.43 1.54 6.17
CA LYS A 155 1.55 1.35 7.32
C LYS A 155 2.25 0.66 8.50
N LEU A 156 3.02 -0.39 8.22
CA LEU A 156 3.77 -1.11 9.25
C LEU A 156 4.86 -0.23 9.87
N ARG A 157 5.55 0.59 9.07
CA ARG A 157 6.54 1.55 9.58
C ARG A 157 5.92 2.59 10.51
N ALA A 158 4.77 3.15 10.13
CA ALA A 158 4.04 4.09 10.97
C ALA A 158 3.59 3.43 12.29
N PHE A 159 3.13 2.19 12.24
CA PHE A 159 2.75 1.43 13.42
C PHE A 159 3.94 1.11 14.32
N CYS A 160 5.08 0.73 13.77
CA CYS A 160 6.32 0.53 14.54
C CYS A 160 6.75 1.82 15.27
N ALA A 161 6.73 2.97 14.58
CA ALA A 161 7.09 4.25 15.19
C ALA A 161 6.14 4.64 16.34
N ASP A 162 4.84 4.34 16.21
CA ASP A 162 3.89 4.58 17.31
C ASP A 162 4.13 3.65 18.50
N LEU A 163 4.43 2.37 18.25
CA LEU A 163 4.80 1.42 19.31
C LEU A 163 6.09 1.82 20.02
N GLU A 164 7.10 2.26 19.29
CA GLU A 164 8.36 2.76 19.88
C GLU A 164 8.09 3.93 20.82
N ARG A 165 7.27 4.90 20.41
CA ARG A 165 6.86 6.01 21.27
C ARG A 165 6.12 5.54 22.53
N GLN A 166 5.22 4.57 22.42
CA GLN A 166 4.50 4.01 23.56
C GLN A 166 5.45 3.29 24.53
N ILE A 167 6.44 2.57 24.02
CA ILE A 167 7.47 1.92 24.85
C ILE A 167 8.27 2.96 25.61
N ASP A 168 8.72 4.04 24.97
CA ASP A 168 9.47 5.11 25.62
C ASP A 168 8.66 5.80 26.72
N GLU A 169 7.37 6.08 26.45
CA GLU A 169 6.45 6.67 27.44
C GLU A 169 6.25 5.75 28.66
N GLN A 170 6.10 4.44 28.44
CA GLN A 170 5.94 3.47 29.53
C GLN A 170 7.23 3.28 30.31
N SER A 171 8.38 3.22 29.64
CA SER A 171 9.70 3.13 30.28
C SER A 171 9.97 4.35 31.18
N ALA A 172 9.62 5.56 30.70
CA ALA A 172 9.74 6.77 31.51
C ALA A 172 8.84 6.75 32.77
N LYS A 173 7.62 6.22 32.65
CA LYS A 173 6.71 6.04 33.79
C LYS A 173 7.24 5.02 34.79
N GLU A 174 7.76 3.90 34.31
CA GLU A 174 8.37 2.86 35.13
C GLU A 174 9.57 3.40 35.93
N GLN A 175 10.46 4.14 35.28
CA GLN A 175 11.59 4.78 35.95
C GLN A 175 11.18 5.74 37.08
N LYS A 176 10.17 6.58 36.80
CA LYS A 176 9.61 7.49 37.81
C LYS A 176 9.02 6.74 39.00
N LEU A 177 8.29 5.66 38.73
CA LEU A 177 7.68 4.84 39.75
C LEU A 177 8.73 4.13 40.59
N ALA A 178 9.80 3.60 39.98
CA ALA A 178 10.94 2.99 40.65
C ALA A 178 11.64 3.97 41.59
N GLN A 179 11.93 5.20 41.12
CA GLN A 179 12.54 6.26 41.95
C GLN A 179 11.65 6.63 43.14
N THR A 180 10.32 6.74 42.88
CA THR A 180 9.38 7.05 43.95
C THR A 180 9.32 5.93 44.97
N SER A 181 9.30 4.67 44.53
CA SER A 181 9.35 3.49 45.41
C SER A 181 10.60 3.47 46.26
N GLU A 182 11.77 3.72 45.68
CA GLU A 182 13.05 3.78 46.40
C GLU A 182 13.03 4.89 47.47
N THR A 183 12.51 6.06 47.13
CA THR A 183 12.36 7.18 48.06
C THR A 183 11.48 6.81 49.27
N TYR A 184 10.35 6.14 49.03
CA TYR A 184 9.46 5.71 50.12
C TYR A 184 10.05 4.58 50.96
N GLN A 185 10.79 3.64 50.33
CA GLN A 185 11.53 2.61 51.08
C GLN A 185 12.62 3.21 51.99
N GLY A 186 13.29 4.28 51.55
CA GLY A 186 14.21 5.05 52.37
C GLY A 186 13.51 5.64 53.59
N LYS A 187 12.42 6.40 53.36
CA LYS A 187 11.63 7.00 54.44
C LYS A 187 11.10 5.97 55.45
N LEU A 188 10.68 4.80 54.97
CA LEU A 188 10.18 3.72 55.81
C LEU A 188 11.32 3.14 56.69
N ARG A 189 12.53 2.97 56.15
CA ARG A 189 13.71 2.54 56.92
C ARG A 189 14.05 3.54 58.00
N ASP A 190 14.05 4.86 57.72
CA ASP A 190 14.34 5.90 58.66
C ASP A 190 13.31 5.98 59.77
N ALA A 191 12.03 5.87 59.43
CA ALA A 191 10.93 5.83 60.38
C ALA A 191 11.02 4.61 61.34
N ASN A 192 11.30 3.42 60.79
CA ASN A 192 11.48 2.22 61.60
C ASN A 192 12.68 2.31 62.52
N ALA A 193 13.80 2.88 62.08
CA ALA A 193 14.96 3.12 62.92
C ALA A 193 14.61 4.08 64.09
N THR A 194 13.85 5.13 63.84
CA THR A 194 13.38 6.08 64.86
C THR A 194 12.47 5.41 65.88
N VAL A 195 11.53 4.57 65.40
CA VAL A 195 10.64 3.80 66.32
C VAL A 195 11.50 2.88 67.22
N THR A 196 12.43 2.13 66.66
CA THR A 196 13.29 1.21 67.43
C THR A 196 14.10 1.98 68.48
N MET A 197 14.60 3.18 68.17
CA MET A 197 15.35 4.02 69.11
C MET A 197 14.44 4.54 70.23
N LEU A 198 13.20 4.94 69.95
CA LEU A 198 12.25 5.37 70.93
C LEU A 198 11.82 4.26 71.88
N ASP A 199 11.60 3.05 71.37
CA ASP A 199 11.25 1.86 72.15
C ASP A 199 12.40 1.50 73.12
N ALA A 200 13.70 1.62 72.69
CA ALA A 200 14.85 1.42 73.52
C ALA A 200 14.93 2.43 74.72
N LEU A 201 14.71 3.73 74.38
CA LEU A 201 14.70 4.80 75.40
C LEU A 201 13.56 4.63 76.39
N GLN A 202 12.39 4.20 75.93
CA GLN A 202 11.24 3.97 76.80
C GLN A 202 11.46 2.77 77.73
N SER A 203 12.18 1.73 77.30
CA SER A 203 12.54 0.57 78.13
C SER A 203 13.55 0.92 79.16
N GLU A 204 14.49 1.86 78.89
CA GLU A 204 15.47 2.37 79.87
C GLU A 204 14.82 3.24 80.92
N GLN A 205 13.77 3.95 80.65
CA GLN A 205 13.02 4.79 81.63
C GLN A 205 12.15 3.98 82.60
N ASN A 206 11.79 2.75 82.22
CA ASN A 206 10.93 1.88 83.03
C ASN A 206 11.70 0.88 83.92
N THR A 207 13.01 1.00 83.96
CA THR A 207 13.92 0.19 84.82
C THR A 207 14.46 1.04 85.95
#